data_0575d6ffaaed25a8194794a24523eee0
#
_entry.id   0575d6ffaaed25a8194794a24523eee0
#
_cell.length_a   1.000
_cell.length_b   1.000
_cell.length_c   1.000
_cell.angle_alpha   90.00
_cell.angle_beta   90.00
_cell.angle_gamma   90.00
#
_symmetry.space_group_name_H-M   'P 1'
#
loop_
_entity.id
_entity.type
_entity.pdbx_description
1 polymer ?
#
loop_
_entity_poly.entity_id
_entity_poly.type
_entity_poly.pdbx_seq_one_letter_code
_entity_poly.pdbx_strand_id
1 'polypeptide(L)'
;MQSRIPLEPERYYHIYNHANGFDNFFNDQSDFQNFYKRYIKYIVPICETFAYCFMPNHFHFFVQIKPENELIKTLKTNNKTLKVDSETISYRFSHFFNGYAQSYNKKYQRQGSLFNSTFERKLVITEKYFIKLIHYIHSNPVKDGFVEKHEQWEYSSYNSILSNSDTFVNRSVVIEYFGDFENFKFVHQKPFS
;
A
#
# COMPACT_ATOMS: atom_id res chain seq x y z
N MET A 1 -7.81 23.75 8.28
CA MET A 1 -7.16 22.45 8.00
C MET A 1 -8.22 21.37 8.06
N GLN A 2 -8.45 20.64 6.97
CA GLN A 2 -9.32 19.46 7.03
C GLN A 2 -8.66 18.43 7.96
N SER A 3 -9.38 17.99 8.98
CA SER A 3 -8.88 16.96 9.91
C SER A 3 -8.68 15.67 9.09
N ARG A 4 -7.49 15.07 9.19
CA ARG A 4 -7.23 13.79 8.51
C ARG A 4 -8.10 12.70 9.11
N ILE A 5 -8.63 11.83 8.25
CA ILE A 5 -9.38 10.65 8.68
C ILE A 5 -8.49 9.83 9.64
N PRO A 6 -8.95 9.52 10.86
CA PRO A 6 -8.16 8.71 11.80
C PRO A 6 -7.95 7.30 11.27
N LEU A 7 -6.80 6.68 11.59
CA LEU A 7 -6.56 5.26 11.34
C LEU A 7 -7.05 4.47 12.55
N GLU A 8 -8.03 3.60 12.35
CA GLU A 8 -8.69 2.83 13.40
C GLU A 8 -8.56 1.33 13.14
N PRO A 9 -8.44 0.50 14.19
CA PRO A 9 -8.44 -0.95 14.04
C PRO A 9 -9.65 -1.44 13.23
N GLU A 10 -9.45 -2.53 12.49
CA GLU A 10 -10.45 -3.24 11.68
C GLU A 10 -11.10 -2.41 10.55
N ARG A 11 -10.62 -1.18 10.30
CA ARG A 11 -11.08 -0.34 9.20
C ARG A 11 -10.19 -0.49 7.97
N TYR A 12 -10.82 -0.37 6.81
CA TYR A 12 -10.17 -0.47 5.49
C TYR A 12 -9.80 0.90 4.97
N TYR A 13 -8.56 1.02 4.43
CA TYR A 13 -8.05 2.29 3.92
C TYR A 13 -7.34 2.12 2.59
N HIS A 14 -7.61 3.05 1.68
CA HIS A 14 -6.74 3.34 0.55
C HIS A 14 -5.69 4.35 1.01
N ILE A 15 -4.43 3.92 1.06
CA ILE A 15 -3.27 4.74 1.42
C ILE A 15 -2.48 5.03 0.14
N TYR A 16 -2.16 6.29 -0.11
CA TYR A 16 -1.43 6.68 -1.31
C TYR A 16 -0.61 7.96 -1.09
N ASN A 17 0.36 8.20 -1.95
CA ASN A 17 1.11 9.45 -2.01
C ASN A 17 1.77 9.62 -3.39
N HIS A 18 2.15 10.85 -3.68
CA HIS A 18 2.89 11.24 -4.87
C HIS A 18 4.26 11.80 -4.49
N ALA A 19 5.22 11.68 -5.41
CA ALA A 19 6.50 12.35 -5.30
C ALA A 19 6.33 13.87 -5.36
N ASN A 20 7.27 14.59 -4.77
CA ASN A 20 7.27 16.04 -4.78
C ASN A 20 7.73 16.56 -6.16
N GLY A 21 6.94 17.46 -6.74
CA GLY A 21 7.26 18.04 -8.04
C GLY A 21 7.28 16.98 -9.15
N PHE A 22 8.39 16.94 -9.91
CA PHE A 22 8.63 15.98 -11.00
C PHE A 22 9.53 14.80 -10.58
N ASP A 23 9.77 14.63 -9.29
CA ASP A 23 10.62 13.55 -8.77
C ASP A 23 9.96 12.18 -8.97
N ASN A 24 10.80 11.16 -8.97
CA ASN A 24 10.38 9.77 -8.85
C ASN A 24 10.71 9.24 -7.45
N PHE A 25 9.88 8.31 -6.95
CA PHE A 25 10.20 7.51 -5.76
C PHE A 25 11.18 6.39 -6.09
N PHE A 26 11.10 5.89 -7.33
CA PHE A 26 11.83 4.72 -7.78
C PHE A 26 12.50 5.05 -9.12
N ASN A 27 13.82 5.11 -9.12
CA ASN A 27 14.62 5.33 -10.33
C ASN A 27 15.23 4.03 -10.85
N ASP A 28 15.38 3.03 -9.97
CA ASP A 28 15.88 1.70 -10.32
C ASP A 28 15.24 0.60 -9.47
N GLN A 29 15.51 -0.65 -9.83
CA GLN A 29 14.98 -1.82 -9.15
C GLN A 29 15.32 -1.85 -7.64
N SER A 30 16.48 -1.34 -7.24
CA SER A 30 16.88 -1.36 -5.83
C SER A 30 16.01 -0.43 -4.97
N ASP A 31 15.43 0.61 -5.54
CA ASP A 31 14.50 1.50 -4.86
C ASP A 31 13.17 0.79 -4.57
N PHE A 32 12.61 0.09 -5.57
CA PHE A 32 11.42 -0.75 -5.37
C PHE A 32 11.65 -1.81 -4.31
N GLN A 33 12.79 -2.50 -4.36
CA GLN A 33 13.14 -3.53 -3.37
C GLN A 33 13.30 -2.95 -1.96
N ASN A 34 13.92 -1.78 -1.82
CA ASN A 34 14.07 -1.12 -0.52
C ASN A 34 12.70 -0.71 0.06
N PHE A 35 11.84 -0.13 -0.79
CA PHE A 35 10.48 0.26 -0.38
C PHE A 35 9.64 -0.96 0.04
N TYR A 36 9.69 -2.03 -0.75
CA TYR A 36 9.01 -3.29 -0.48
C TYR A 36 9.48 -3.95 0.83
N LYS A 37 10.81 -4.05 1.05
CA LYS A 37 11.38 -4.58 2.30
C LYS A 37 10.95 -3.77 3.52
N ARG A 38 10.91 -2.44 3.38
CA ARG A 38 10.42 -1.56 4.44
C ARG A 38 8.92 -1.72 4.69
N TYR A 39 8.14 -1.90 3.64
CA TYR A 39 6.71 -2.19 3.75
C TYR A 39 6.47 -3.46 4.57
N ILE A 40 7.15 -4.54 4.24
CA ILE A 40 7.09 -5.79 5.00
C ILE A 40 7.47 -5.56 6.47
N LYS A 41 8.51 -4.80 6.73
CA LYS A 41 9.03 -4.57 8.09
C LYS A 41 8.10 -3.72 8.96
N TYR A 42 7.49 -2.68 8.40
CA TYR A 42 6.79 -1.65 9.19
C TYR A 42 5.27 -1.70 9.05
N ILE A 43 4.74 -2.12 7.91
CA ILE A 43 3.31 -2.06 7.60
C ILE A 43 2.63 -3.44 7.73
N VAL A 44 3.19 -4.49 7.16
CA VAL A 44 2.62 -5.85 7.28
C VAL A 44 2.35 -6.28 8.73
N PRO A 45 3.19 -5.93 9.73
CA PRO A 45 2.89 -6.27 11.13
C PRO A 45 1.62 -5.61 11.70
N ILE A 46 1.19 -4.48 11.13
CA ILE A 46 0.04 -3.68 11.63
C ILE A 46 -1.14 -3.66 10.67
N CYS A 47 -0.99 -4.18 9.46
CA CYS A 47 -2.03 -4.19 8.42
C CYS A 47 -2.15 -5.55 7.74
N GLU A 48 -3.40 -5.92 7.38
CA GLU A 48 -3.66 -6.85 6.30
C GLU A 48 -3.61 -6.07 4.98
N THR A 49 -2.99 -6.65 3.95
CA THR A 49 -2.86 -6.00 2.63
C THR A 49 -3.70 -6.74 1.60
N PHE A 50 -4.51 -6.01 0.82
CA PHE A 50 -5.37 -6.57 -0.23
C PHE A 50 -4.87 -6.25 -1.63
N ALA A 51 -4.32 -5.05 -1.82
CA ALA A 51 -3.68 -4.67 -3.07
C ALA A 51 -2.59 -3.63 -2.85
N TYR A 52 -1.60 -3.62 -3.74
CA TYR A 52 -0.62 -2.55 -3.86
C TYR A 52 -0.20 -2.36 -5.31
N CYS A 53 0.27 -1.14 -5.62
CA CYS A 53 0.97 -0.83 -6.85
C CYS A 53 1.98 0.30 -6.58
N PHE A 54 3.23 0.08 -6.98
CA PHE A 54 4.30 1.07 -6.90
C PHE A 54 4.58 1.58 -8.31
N MET A 55 4.29 2.84 -8.55
CA MET A 55 4.57 3.54 -9.79
C MET A 55 5.80 4.43 -9.62
N PRO A 56 6.52 4.81 -10.67
CA PRO A 56 7.76 5.59 -10.53
C PRO A 56 7.61 6.81 -9.61
N ASN A 57 6.50 7.54 -9.69
CA ASN A 57 6.26 8.80 -8.99
C ASN A 57 5.10 8.77 -7.98
N HIS A 58 4.43 7.64 -7.80
CA HIS A 58 3.35 7.47 -6.81
C HIS A 58 3.18 6.01 -6.40
N PHE A 59 2.44 5.78 -5.33
CA PHE A 59 2.08 4.44 -4.89
C PHE A 59 0.67 4.40 -4.34
N HIS A 60 0.11 3.21 -4.36
CA HIS A 60 -1.17 2.89 -3.75
C HIS A 60 -1.06 1.62 -2.91
N PHE A 61 -1.68 1.66 -1.71
CA PHE A 61 -1.93 0.49 -0.87
C PHE A 61 -3.41 0.40 -0.54
N PHE A 62 -3.97 -0.79 -0.60
CA PHE A 62 -5.25 -1.09 0.00
C PHE A 62 -5.05 -2.03 1.18
N VAL A 63 -5.35 -1.53 2.38
CA VAL A 63 -5.05 -2.21 3.63
C VAL A 63 -6.24 -2.18 4.59
N GLN A 64 -6.31 -3.16 5.49
CA GLN A 64 -7.08 -3.10 6.72
C GLN A 64 -6.12 -2.97 7.89
N ILE A 65 -6.40 -2.06 8.82
CA ILE A 65 -5.66 -2.01 10.08
C ILE A 65 -6.06 -3.24 10.89
N LYS A 66 -5.06 -3.96 11.42
CA LYS A 66 -5.30 -5.18 12.20
C LYS A 66 -6.12 -4.91 13.46
N PRO A 67 -6.78 -5.95 14.02
CA PRO A 67 -7.51 -5.84 15.28
C PRO A 67 -6.61 -5.35 16.42
N GLU A 68 -7.20 -4.65 17.37
CA GLU A 68 -6.48 -4.02 18.49
C GLU A 68 -5.63 -5.02 19.29
N ASN A 69 -6.15 -6.22 19.53
CA ASN A 69 -5.43 -7.28 20.24
C ASN A 69 -4.14 -7.75 19.53
N GLU A 70 -4.12 -7.75 18.19
CA GLU A 70 -2.92 -8.03 17.39
C GLU A 70 -1.95 -6.86 17.40
N LEU A 71 -2.48 -5.64 17.28
CA LEU A 71 -1.67 -4.43 17.35
C LEU A 71 -0.97 -4.28 18.71
N ILE A 72 -1.65 -4.58 19.81
CA ILE A 72 -1.05 -4.57 21.15
C ILE A 72 0.14 -5.54 21.22
N LYS A 73 0.00 -6.75 20.66
CA LYS A 73 1.10 -7.75 20.63
C LYS A 73 2.29 -7.25 19.82
N THR A 74 2.00 -6.63 18.65
CA THR A 74 3.01 -6.15 17.69
C THR A 74 3.71 -4.87 18.19
N LEU A 75 2.97 -3.98 18.86
CA LEU A 75 3.45 -2.66 19.28
C LEU A 75 4.08 -2.63 20.67
N LYS A 76 4.15 -3.79 21.36
CA LYS A 76 4.84 -3.89 22.65
C LYS A 76 6.31 -3.53 22.49
N THR A 77 6.77 -2.56 23.28
CA THR A 77 8.19 -2.23 23.43
C THR A 77 8.56 -2.26 24.90
N ASN A 78 9.63 -2.98 25.25
CA ASN A 78 10.29 -2.96 26.56
C ASN A 78 9.33 -3.03 27.77
N ASN A 79 8.40 -3.99 27.79
CA ASN A 79 7.41 -4.20 28.85
C ASN A 79 6.37 -3.07 29.07
N LYS A 80 6.28 -2.08 28.18
CA LYS A 80 5.19 -1.11 28.18
C LYS A 80 4.19 -1.44 27.07
N THR A 81 2.93 -1.57 27.44
CA THR A 81 1.83 -1.64 26.45
C THR A 81 1.63 -0.22 25.90
N LEU A 82 1.92 -0.01 24.63
CA LEU A 82 1.56 1.24 23.96
C LEU A 82 0.04 1.27 23.78
N LYS A 83 -0.53 2.44 23.97
CA LYS A 83 -1.93 2.68 23.61
C LYS A 83 -2.07 2.52 22.10
N VAL A 84 -3.05 1.72 21.68
CA VAL A 84 -3.40 1.55 20.26
C VAL A 84 -4.40 2.65 19.90
N ASP A 85 -3.90 3.74 19.38
CA ASP A 85 -4.71 4.83 18.87
C ASP A 85 -4.27 5.23 17.46
N SER A 86 -5.03 6.11 16.83
CA SER A 86 -4.76 6.59 15.48
C SER A 86 -3.38 7.25 15.34
N GLU A 87 -2.86 7.88 16.39
CA GLU A 87 -1.53 8.50 16.37
C GLU A 87 -0.44 7.44 16.33
N THR A 88 -0.53 6.41 17.16
CA THR A 88 0.42 5.29 17.20
C THR A 88 0.46 4.56 15.86
N ILE A 89 -0.71 4.30 15.26
CA ILE A 89 -0.80 3.67 13.94
C ILE A 89 -0.20 4.60 12.87
N SER A 90 -0.58 5.88 12.86
CA SER A 90 -0.07 6.88 11.92
C SER A 90 1.44 7.06 12.04
N TYR A 91 2.00 6.96 13.26
CA TYR A 91 3.43 7.01 13.49
C TYR A 91 4.18 5.87 12.78
N ARG A 92 3.62 4.65 12.73
CA ARG A 92 4.23 3.53 11.99
C ARG A 92 4.33 3.80 10.50
N PHE A 93 3.28 4.34 9.90
CA PHE A 93 3.30 4.79 8.51
C PHE A 93 4.32 5.92 8.30
N SER A 94 4.34 6.91 9.17
CA SER A 94 5.32 8.01 9.10
C SER A 94 6.75 7.50 9.21
N HIS A 95 7.00 6.54 10.10
CA HIS A 95 8.33 5.92 10.25
C HIS A 95 8.76 5.15 8.99
N PHE A 96 7.83 4.43 8.37
CA PHE A 96 8.06 3.76 7.10
C PHE A 96 8.45 4.77 6.00
N PHE A 97 7.64 5.81 5.79
CA PHE A 97 7.86 6.80 4.73
C PHE A 97 9.12 7.65 4.98
N ASN A 98 9.30 8.15 6.19
CA ASN A 98 10.48 8.95 6.53
C ASN A 98 11.77 8.13 6.39
N GLY A 99 11.76 6.88 6.83
CA GLY A 99 12.92 6.01 6.69
C GLY A 99 13.25 5.71 5.23
N TYR A 100 12.24 5.59 4.34
CA TYR A 100 12.48 5.47 2.91
C TYR A 100 13.05 6.76 2.34
N ALA A 101 12.43 7.92 2.60
CA ALA A 101 12.89 9.22 2.11
C ALA A 101 14.34 9.51 2.52
N GLN A 102 14.71 9.21 3.76
CA GLN A 102 16.09 9.37 4.22
C GLN A 102 17.08 8.48 3.45
N SER A 103 16.74 7.21 3.22
CA SER A 103 17.61 6.30 2.46
C SER A 103 17.72 6.70 0.99
N TYR A 104 16.63 7.14 0.39
CA TYR A 104 16.57 7.64 -0.97
C TYR A 104 17.42 8.91 -1.13
N ASN A 105 17.19 9.91 -0.27
CA ASN A 105 17.94 11.17 -0.29
C ASN A 105 19.46 10.92 -0.10
N LYS A 106 19.83 9.98 0.77
CA LYS A 106 21.24 9.58 0.94
C LYS A 106 21.82 8.94 -0.33
N LYS A 107 21.09 8.01 -0.97
CA LYS A 107 21.51 7.32 -2.19
C LYS A 107 21.76 8.29 -3.34
N TYR A 108 20.85 9.24 -3.52
CA TYR A 108 20.87 10.19 -4.65
C TYR A 108 21.47 11.56 -4.29
N GLN A 109 22.09 11.70 -3.10
CA GLN A 109 22.69 12.96 -2.61
C GLN A 109 21.71 14.14 -2.69
N ARG A 110 20.42 13.85 -2.41
CA ARG A 110 19.32 14.78 -2.54
C ARG A 110 18.94 15.38 -1.18
N GLN A 111 18.43 16.59 -1.18
CA GLN A 111 17.89 17.28 -0.01
C GLN A 111 16.40 17.60 -0.19
N GLY A 112 15.71 17.86 0.93
CA GLY A 112 14.30 18.22 0.93
C GLY A 112 13.33 17.05 0.96
N SER A 113 12.05 17.36 0.86
CA SER A 113 10.98 16.37 0.92
C SER A 113 10.95 15.52 -0.35
N LEU A 114 10.88 14.19 -0.19
CA LEU A 114 10.64 13.26 -1.29
C LEU A 114 9.14 13.17 -1.61
N PHE A 115 8.31 13.28 -0.58
CA PHE A 115 6.86 13.20 -0.70
C PHE A 115 6.23 14.58 -0.80
N ASN A 116 5.22 14.71 -1.66
CA ASN A 116 4.48 15.96 -1.87
C ASN A 116 3.77 16.42 -0.58
N SER A 117 3.24 15.46 0.18
CA SER A 117 2.57 15.70 1.46
C SER A 117 2.86 14.56 2.44
N THR A 118 2.34 14.67 3.65
CA THR A 118 2.16 13.46 4.45
C THR A 118 1.14 12.57 3.73
N PHE A 119 1.33 11.24 3.79
CA PHE A 119 0.52 10.27 3.06
C PHE A 119 -0.99 10.54 3.18
N GLU A 120 -1.68 10.36 2.07
CA GLU A 120 -3.13 10.49 1.96
C GLU A 120 -3.82 9.17 2.31
N ARG A 121 -5.09 9.28 2.78
CA ARG A 121 -5.89 8.11 3.13
C ARG A 121 -7.37 8.35 2.91
N LYS A 122 -8.05 7.34 2.38
CA LYS A 122 -9.50 7.32 2.19
C LYS A 122 -10.07 6.07 2.84
N LEU A 123 -11.15 6.21 3.59
CA LEU A 123 -11.88 5.08 4.17
C LEU A 123 -12.61 4.31 3.07
N VAL A 124 -12.54 2.98 3.13
CA VAL A 124 -13.26 2.06 2.23
C VAL A 124 -14.37 1.40 3.04
N ILE A 125 -15.63 1.66 2.70
CA ILE A 125 -16.78 1.29 3.52
C ILE A 125 -17.78 0.35 2.83
N THR A 126 -17.63 0.09 1.52
CA THR A 126 -18.56 -0.77 0.77
C THR A 126 -17.81 -1.83 -0.01
N GLU A 127 -18.42 -3.01 -0.16
CA GLU A 127 -17.88 -4.10 -0.99
C GLU A 127 -17.68 -3.68 -2.45
N LYS A 128 -18.61 -2.93 -3.01
CA LYS A 128 -18.47 -2.38 -4.36
C LYS A 128 -17.21 -1.53 -4.50
N TYR A 129 -16.92 -0.71 -3.48
CA TYR A 129 -15.71 0.12 -3.50
C TYR A 129 -14.45 -0.71 -3.26
N PHE A 130 -14.51 -1.79 -2.47
CA PHE A 130 -13.43 -2.74 -2.27
C PHE A 130 -12.95 -3.33 -3.61
N ILE A 131 -13.87 -3.90 -4.40
CA ILE A 131 -13.59 -4.48 -5.72
C ILE A 131 -13.07 -3.42 -6.69
N LYS A 132 -13.77 -2.26 -6.74
CA LYS A 132 -13.38 -1.14 -7.61
C LYS A 132 -11.98 -0.64 -7.28
N LEU A 133 -11.62 -0.54 -6.01
CA LEU A 133 -10.31 -0.05 -5.58
C LEU A 133 -9.18 -1.00 -5.97
N ILE A 134 -9.36 -2.32 -5.83
CA ILE A 134 -8.36 -3.30 -6.25
C ILE A 134 -8.12 -3.21 -7.77
N HIS A 135 -9.20 -3.16 -8.56
CA HIS A 135 -9.10 -2.97 -10.00
C HIS A 135 -8.40 -1.66 -10.34
N TYR A 136 -8.76 -0.54 -9.68
CA TYR A 136 -8.10 0.75 -9.84
C TYR A 136 -6.60 0.66 -9.58
N ILE A 137 -6.19 0.09 -8.45
CA ILE A 137 -4.78 -0.01 -8.04
C ILE A 137 -3.96 -0.79 -9.07
N HIS A 138 -4.48 -1.92 -9.53
CA HIS A 138 -3.79 -2.74 -10.53
C HIS A 138 -3.79 -2.10 -11.93
N SER A 139 -4.79 -1.28 -12.24
CA SER A 139 -4.91 -0.64 -13.56
C SER A 139 -4.00 0.58 -13.74
N ASN A 140 -3.39 1.13 -12.68
CA ASN A 140 -2.55 2.31 -12.80
C ASN A 140 -1.44 2.18 -13.85
N PRO A 141 -0.60 1.10 -13.88
CA PRO A 141 0.48 1.00 -14.84
C PRO A 141 0.00 0.85 -16.29
N VAL A 142 -1.16 0.23 -16.51
CA VAL A 142 -1.76 0.14 -17.84
C VAL A 142 -2.34 1.50 -18.27
N LYS A 143 -3.07 2.15 -17.37
CA LYS A 143 -3.68 3.46 -17.60
C LYS A 143 -2.64 4.54 -17.90
N ASP A 144 -1.52 4.52 -17.20
CA ASP A 144 -0.43 5.48 -17.35
C ASP A 144 0.54 5.09 -18.49
N GLY A 145 0.26 4.01 -19.22
CA GLY A 145 1.00 3.61 -20.43
C GLY A 145 2.38 2.98 -20.16
N PHE A 146 2.66 2.53 -18.94
CA PHE A 146 3.92 1.83 -18.63
C PHE A 146 3.95 0.41 -19.17
N VAL A 147 2.79 -0.25 -19.23
CA VAL A 147 2.61 -1.61 -19.75
C VAL A 147 1.27 -1.72 -20.48
N GLU A 148 1.11 -2.76 -21.30
CA GLU A 148 -0.15 -3.05 -22.01
C GLU A 148 -1.11 -3.91 -21.18
N LYS A 149 -0.57 -4.73 -20.25
CA LYS A 149 -1.32 -5.68 -19.45
C LYS A 149 -0.86 -5.65 -17.99
N HIS A 150 -1.78 -5.93 -17.06
CA HIS A 150 -1.53 -5.91 -15.62
C HIS A 150 -0.39 -6.85 -15.19
N GLU A 151 -0.30 -8.04 -15.79
CA GLU A 151 0.72 -9.04 -15.48
C GLU A 151 2.15 -8.62 -15.82
N GLN A 152 2.32 -7.63 -16.69
CA GLN A 152 3.63 -7.12 -17.10
C GLN A 152 4.24 -6.17 -16.05
N TRP A 153 3.44 -5.69 -15.08
CA TRP A 153 3.93 -4.79 -14.04
C TRP A 153 4.27 -5.57 -12.75
N GLU A 154 5.55 -5.88 -12.57
CA GLU A 154 6.05 -6.68 -11.44
C GLU A 154 5.91 -5.99 -10.07
N TYR A 155 5.77 -4.65 -10.04
CA TYR A 155 5.67 -3.87 -8.80
C TYR A 155 4.23 -3.66 -8.34
N SER A 156 3.33 -4.55 -8.71
CA SER A 156 1.95 -4.60 -8.21
C SER A 156 1.63 -5.97 -7.59
N SER A 157 0.56 -6.00 -6.81
CA SER A 157 0.05 -7.25 -6.22
C SER A 157 -0.73 -8.13 -7.19
N TYR A 158 -0.96 -7.72 -8.43
CA TYR A 158 -1.76 -8.47 -9.40
C TYR A 158 -1.27 -9.92 -9.55
N ASN A 159 0.02 -10.09 -9.88
CA ASN A 159 0.62 -11.43 -10.04
C ASN A 159 0.70 -12.19 -8.71
N SER A 160 0.89 -11.51 -7.58
CA SER A 160 0.90 -12.14 -6.26
C SER A 160 -0.45 -12.76 -5.89
N ILE A 161 -1.56 -12.15 -6.34
CA ILE A 161 -2.91 -12.69 -6.12
C ILE A 161 -3.15 -13.94 -6.96
N LEU A 162 -2.65 -13.98 -8.19
CA LEU A 162 -2.84 -15.10 -9.11
C LEU A 162 -1.84 -16.25 -8.90
N SER A 163 -0.74 -16.02 -8.17
CA SER A 163 0.29 -17.03 -7.95
C SER A 163 -0.02 -17.92 -6.74
N ASN A 164 0.65 -19.08 -6.69
CA ASN A 164 0.66 -19.96 -5.51
C ASN A 164 1.86 -19.68 -4.57
N SER A 165 2.71 -18.68 -4.91
CA SER A 165 3.88 -18.34 -4.11
C SER A 165 3.48 -17.65 -2.79
N ASP A 166 4.34 -17.74 -1.79
CA ASP A 166 4.15 -17.02 -0.53
C ASP A 166 4.04 -15.52 -0.77
N THR A 167 3.06 -14.91 -0.12
CA THR A 167 2.81 -13.47 -0.20
C THR A 167 2.20 -12.96 1.09
N PHE A 168 2.44 -11.70 1.42
CA PHE A 168 1.73 -11.02 2.51
C PHE A 168 0.38 -10.44 2.08
N VAL A 169 0.02 -10.54 0.80
CA VAL A 169 -1.30 -10.12 0.30
C VAL A 169 -2.34 -11.16 0.72
N ASN A 170 -3.42 -10.69 1.34
CA ASN A 170 -4.54 -11.56 1.74
C ASN A 170 -5.37 -11.94 0.50
N ARG A 171 -4.77 -12.84 -0.33
CA ARG A 171 -5.37 -13.26 -1.61
C ARG A 171 -6.68 -14.01 -1.45
N SER A 172 -6.84 -14.77 -0.35
CA SER A 172 -8.07 -15.52 -0.10
C SER A 172 -9.27 -14.58 0.02
N VAL A 173 -9.14 -13.53 0.82
CA VAL A 173 -10.19 -12.51 0.98
C VAL A 173 -10.40 -11.76 -0.34
N VAL A 174 -9.33 -11.41 -1.06
CA VAL A 174 -9.49 -10.74 -2.37
C VAL A 174 -10.31 -11.63 -3.32
N ILE A 175 -9.96 -12.90 -3.47
CA ILE A 175 -10.66 -13.80 -4.38
C ILE A 175 -12.09 -14.06 -3.93
N GLU A 176 -12.36 -14.14 -2.62
CA GLU A 176 -13.72 -14.25 -2.08
C GLU A 176 -14.59 -13.08 -2.53
N TYR A 177 -14.11 -11.82 -2.45
CA TYR A 177 -14.84 -10.65 -2.93
C TYR A 177 -15.08 -10.64 -4.45
N PHE A 178 -14.18 -11.23 -5.24
CA PHE A 178 -14.35 -11.37 -6.69
C PHE A 178 -15.17 -12.62 -7.06
N GLY A 179 -15.41 -13.53 -6.13
CA GLY A 179 -16.08 -14.80 -6.33
C GLY A 179 -15.11 -15.93 -6.69
N ASP A 180 -14.25 -15.73 -7.69
CA ASP A 180 -13.22 -16.67 -8.10
C ASP A 180 -12.08 -15.99 -8.90
N PHE A 181 -11.05 -16.77 -9.27
CA PHE A 181 -9.90 -16.28 -10.04
C PHE A 181 -10.28 -15.86 -11.48
N GLU A 182 -11.25 -16.52 -12.09
CA GLU A 182 -11.66 -16.20 -13.47
C GLU A 182 -12.42 -14.87 -13.50
N ASN A 183 -13.29 -14.62 -12.52
CA ASN A 183 -13.96 -13.34 -12.41
C ASN A 183 -12.98 -12.21 -12.02
N PHE A 184 -11.98 -12.48 -11.17
CA PHE A 184 -10.90 -11.53 -10.90
C PHE A 184 -10.19 -11.11 -12.21
N LYS A 185 -9.76 -12.06 -13.04
CA LYS A 185 -9.15 -11.78 -14.35
C LYS A 185 -10.10 -11.04 -15.28
N PHE A 186 -11.37 -11.49 -15.35
CA PHE A 186 -12.37 -10.87 -16.20
C PHE A 186 -12.63 -9.41 -15.88
N VAL A 187 -12.71 -9.07 -14.58
CA VAL A 187 -12.87 -7.68 -14.15
C VAL A 187 -11.66 -6.83 -14.56
N HIS A 188 -10.44 -7.37 -14.46
CA HIS A 188 -9.21 -6.66 -14.84
C HIS A 188 -9.03 -6.51 -16.36
N GLN A 189 -9.72 -7.31 -17.18
CA GLN A 189 -9.73 -7.12 -18.64
C GLN A 189 -10.58 -5.93 -19.08
N LYS A 190 -11.46 -5.44 -18.21
CA LYS A 190 -12.31 -4.28 -18.53
C LYS A 190 -11.53 -2.98 -18.32
N PRO A 191 -11.73 -1.97 -19.18
CA PRO A 191 -11.20 -0.64 -18.90
C PRO A 191 -11.66 -0.14 -17.52
N PHE A 192 -10.75 0.46 -16.78
CA PHE A 192 -11.14 1.11 -15.53
C PHE A 192 -11.94 2.37 -15.84
N SER A 193 -13.20 2.40 -15.39
CA SER A 193 -14.16 3.51 -15.58
C SER A 193 -14.55 4.17 -14.25
#